data_264e0f653aa48ac8117e26ee1f9575e6
#
_entry.id   264e0f653aa48ac8117e26ee1f9575e6
#
_cell.length_a   1.000
_cell.length_b   1.000
_cell.length_c   1.000
_cell.angle_alpha   90.00
_cell.angle_beta   90.00
_cell.angle_gamma   90.00
#
_symmetry.space_group_name_H-M   'P 1'
#
loop_
_entity.id
_entity.type
_entity.pdbx_description
1 polymer ?
#
loop_
_entity_poly.entity_id
_entity_poly.type
_entity_poly.pdbx_seq_one_letter_code
_entity_poly.pdbx_strand_id
1 'polypeptide(L)'
;INKDLFNTRFIDVVAIKGKDKPVKIFEIFDSDLDKLKHLKIDTLEDFKEAVSDYFQKNFKKALKLFLKINKINPHDKVTEIYINRCQKIIKGGMPLDLWDGINRLDQK
;
A
#
# COMPACT_ATOMS: atom_id res chain seq x y z
N ILE A 1 7.87 17.21 0.61
CA ILE A 1 8.42 16.65 -0.64
C ILE A 1 7.57 17.09 -1.82
N ASN A 2 8.22 17.60 -2.83
CA ASN A 2 7.56 17.89 -4.10
C ASN A 2 7.48 16.61 -4.91
N LYS A 3 6.30 16.02 -4.96
CA LYS A 3 6.09 14.73 -5.62
C LYS A 3 6.29 14.77 -7.12
N ASP A 4 6.21 15.96 -7.73
CA ASP A 4 6.37 16.11 -9.18
C ASP A 4 7.82 15.99 -9.64
N LEU A 5 8.77 16.16 -8.72
CA LEU A 5 10.20 16.07 -9.02
C LEU A 5 10.79 14.68 -8.90
N PHE A 6 10.06 13.75 -8.29
CA PHE A 6 10.55 12.40 -8.00
C PHE A 6 9.52 11.36 -8.37
N ASN A 7 9.98 10.16 -8.71
CA ASN A 7 9.10 9.01 -8.83
C ASN A 7 8.70 8.57 -7.42
N THR A 8 7.45 8.82 -7.06
CA THR A 8 6.94 8.52 -5.73
C THR A 8 5.73 7.62 -5.78
N ARG A 9 5.51 6.91 -4.69
CA ARG A 9 4.36 6.03 -4.53
C ARG A 9 3.89 6.11 -3.08
N PHE A 10 2.57 6.28 -2.88
CA PHE A 10 1.99 6.20 -1.54
C PHE A 10 2.17 4.79 -0.99
N ILE A 11 2.58 4.67 0.24
CA ILE A 11 2.80 3.37 0.88
C ILE A 11 1.75 3.08 1.94
N ASP A 12 1.52 4.00 2.86
CA ASP A 12 0.69 3.67 4.02
C ASP A 12 0.26 4.92 4.79
N VAL A 13 -0.70 4.72 5.69
CA VAL A 13 -1.07 5.69 6.72
C VAL A 13 -0.73 5.07 8.06
N VAL A 14 0.13 5.71 8.83
CA VAL A 14 0.61 5.17 10.09
C VAL A 14 0.35 6.13 11.24
N ALA A 15 0.05 5.57 12.41
CA ALA A 15 -0.01 6.32 13.66
C ALA A 15 1.27 6.05 14.44
N ILE A 16 1.99 7.13 14.73
CA ILE A 16 3.27 7.04 15.44
C ILE A 16 3.06 7.53 16.86
N LYS A 17 3.61 6.79 17.84
CA LYS A 17 3.52 7.15 19.24
C LYS A 17 4.04 8.58 19.44
N GLY A 18 3.27 9.42 20.13
CA GLY A 18 3.62 10.81 20.39
C GLY A 18 3.18 11.80 19.33
N LYS A 19 2.57 11.34 18.26
CA LYS A 19 2.01 12.20 17.22
C LYS A 19 0.50 12.30 17.35
N ASP A 20 -0.04 13.52 17.19
CA ASP A 20 -1.48 13.76 17.31
C ASP A 20 -2.28 13.25 16.12
N LYS A 21 -1.66 13.21 14.93
CA LYS A 21 -2.34 12.86 13.70
C LYS A 21 -1.61 11.73 12.98
N PRO A 22 -2.35 10.87 12.25
CA PRO A 22 -1.71 9.88 11.39
C PRO A 22 -0.84 10.53 10.33
N VAL A 23 0.22 9.83 9.93
CA VAL A 23 1.18 10.30 8.94
C VAL A 23 1.07 9.45 7.68
N LYS A 24 1.02 10.12 6.53
CA LYS A 24 1.07 9.44 5.23
C LYS A 24 2.53 9.19 4.87
N ILE A 25 2.81 7.96 4.46
CA ILE A 25 4.16 7.53 4.08
C ILE A 25 4.21 7.35 2.57
N PHE A 26 5.22 7.94 1.95
CA PHE A 26 5.47 7.81 0.51
C PHE A 26 6.84 7.20 0.28
N GLU A 27 6.95 6.39 -0.76
CA GLU A 27 8.23 5.85 -1.21
C GLU A 27 8.76 6.70 -2.35
N ILE A 28 10.05 7.02 -2.32
CA ILE A 28 10.77 7.63 -3.44
C ILE A 28 11.61 6.50 -4.05
N PHE A 29 11.31 6.13 -5.30
CA PHE A 29 11.97 4.98 -5.92
C PHE A 29 12.88 5.33 -7.10
N ASP A 30 13.30 6.59 -7.20
CA ASP A 30 14.26 7.01 -8.23
C ASP A 30 15.60 6.29 -8.13
N SER A 31 15.99 5.90 -6.91
CA SER A 31 17.27 5.24 -6.65
C SER A 31 17.22 3.71 -6.81
N ASP A 32 16.07 3.16 -7.13
CA ASP A 32 15.95 1.72 -7.37
C ASP A 32 16.76 1.34 -8.61
N LEU A 33 17.15 0.07 -8.68
CA LEU A 33 17.73 -0.47 -9.90
C LEU A 33 16.75 -0.24 -11.06
N ASP A 34 17.27 0.07 -12.25
CA ASP A 34 16.44 0.44 -13.41
C ASP A 34 15.31 -0.54 -13.66
N LYS A 35 15.59 -1.84 -13.58
CA LYS A 35 14.58 -2.87 -13.80
C LYS A 35 13.43 -2.75 -12.79
N LEU A 36 13.74 -2.58 -11.50
CA LEU A 36 12.74 -2.46 -10.45
C LEU A 36 11.96 -1.16 -10.57
N LYS A 37 12.65 -0.08 -10.92
CA LYS A 37 12.02 1.23 -11.12
C LYS A 37 11.00 1.16 -12.26
N HIS A 38 11.37 0.55 -13.39
CA HIS A 38 10.45 0.40 -14.52
C HIS A 38 9.23 -0.44 -14.16
N LEU A 39 9.41 -1.51 -13.40
CA LEU A 39 8.29 -2.34 -12.97
C LEU A 39 7.33 -1.56 -12.07
N LYS A 40 7.85 -0.71 -11.18
CA LYS A 40 7.02 0.14 -10.33
C LYS A 40 6.27 1.19 -11.16
N ILE A 41 6.93 1.79 -12.14
CA ILE A 41 6.28 2.74 -13.05
C ILE A 41 5.16 2.06 -13.83
N ASP A 42 5.42 0.87 -14.38
CA ASP A 42 4.45 0.13 -15.18
C ASP A 42 3.23 -0.30 -14.37
N THR A 43 3.40 -0.56 -13.08
CA THR A 43 2.31 -1.00 -12.21
C THR A 43 1.69 0.14 -11.37
N LEU A 44 2.17 1.38 -11.55
CA LEU A 44 1.78 2.48 -10.66
C LEU A 44 0.29 2.78 -10.69
N GLU A 45 -0.32 2.81 -11.88
CA GLU A 45 -1.76 3.10 -11.99
C GLU A 45 -2.60 2.01 -11.32
N ASP A 46 -2.28 0.74 -11.55
CA ASP A 46 -2.95 -0.37 -10.88
C ASP A 46 -2.73 -0.30 -9.36
N PHE A 47 -1.53 0.06 -8.94
CA PHE A 47 -1.22 0.21 -7.51
C PHE A 47 -2.06 1.30 -6.86
N LYS A 48 -2.18 2.46 -7.50
CA LYS A 48 -3.00 3.56 -6.99
C LYS A 48 -4.47 3.14 -6.88
N GLU A 49 -5.00 2.45 -7.88
CA GLU A 49 -6.38 1.96 -7.85
C GLU A 49 -6.59 0.94 -6.75
N ALA A 50 -5.64 0.00 -6.60
CA ALA A 50 -5.72 -1.01 -5.56
C ALA A 50 -5.71 -0.39 -4.16
N VAL A 51 -4.84 0.61 -3.93
CA VAL A 51 -4.78 1.32 -2.65
C VAL A 51 -6.09 2.08 -2.40
N SER A 52 -6.65 2.73 -3.43
CA SER A 52 -7.93 3.42 -3.32
C SER A 52 -9.04 2.44 -2.91
N ASP A 53 -9.11 1.28 -3.57
CA ASP A 53 -10.07 0.24 -3.23
C ASP A 53 -9.89 -0.24 -1.78
N TYR A 54 -8.64 -0.42 -1.37
CA TYR A 54 -8.31 -0.84 -0.01
C TYR A 54 -8.89 0.13 1.03
N PHE A 55 -8.64 1.43 0.86
CA PHE A 55 -9.12 2.42 1.82
C PHE A 55 -10.63 2.66 1.75
N GLN A 56 -11.27 2.27 0.65
CA GLN A 56 -12.73 2.29 0.52
C GLN A 56 -13.38 0.99 1.03
N LYS A 57 -12.60 0.09 1.62
CA LYS A 57 -13.05 -1.19 2.14
C LYS A 57 -13.48 -2.18 1.06
N ASN A 58 -13.06 -1.96 -0.18
CA ASN A 58 -13.29 -2.88 -1.29
C ASN A 58 -12.15 -3.90 -1.36
N PHE A 59 -12.03 -4.72 -0.31
CA PHE A 59 -10.84 -5.54 -0.11
C PHE A 59 -10.67 -6.66 -1.15
N LYS A 60 -11.75 -7.24 -1.62
CA LYS A 60 -11.68 -8.29 -2.65
C LYS A 60 -11.18 -7.72 -3.97
N LYS A 61 -11.66 -6.54 -4.33
CA LYS A 61 -11.25 -5.86 -5.55
C LYS A 61 -9.78 -5.40 -5.44
N ALA A 62 -9.41 -4.84 -4.27
CA ALA A 62 -8.03 -4.45 -4.00
C ALA A 62 -7.10 -5.66 -4.09
N LEU A 63 -7.47 -6.77 -3.47
CA LEU A 63 -6.66 -7.99 -3.50
C LEU A 63 -6.42 -8.47 -4.93
N LYS A 64 -7.45 -8.45 -5.77
CA LYS A 64 -7.33 -8.88 -7.17
C LYS A 64 -6.29 -8.03 -7.91
N LEU A 65 -6.31 -6.71 -7.71
CA LEU A 65 -5.35 -5.82 -8.33
C LEU A 65 -3.94 -6.01 -7.77
N PHE A 66 -3.81 -6.15 -6.46
CA PHE A 66 -2.50 -6.40 -5.85
C PHE A 66 -1.90 -7.73 -6.32
N LEU A 67 -2.71 -8.76 -6.50
CA LEU A 67 -2.23 -10.04 -7.04
C LEU A 67 -1.75 -9.89 -8.48
N LYS A 68 -2.44 -9.09 -9.28
CA LYS A 68 -2.01 -8.77 -10.64
C LYS A 68 -0.66 -8.08 -10.65
N ILE A 69 -0.48 -7.08 -9.77
CA ILE A 69 0.79 -6.36 -9.62
C ILE A 69 1.89 -7.34 -9.19
N ASN A 70 1.59 -8.22 -8.26
CA ASN A 70 2.58 -9.19 -7.77
C ASN A 70 3.07 -10.13 -8.87
N LYS A 71 2.22 -10.47 -9.83
CA LYS A 71 2.65 -11.28 -10.98
C LYS A 71 3.65 -10.53 -11.86
N ILE A 72 3.44 -9.23 -12.04
CA ILE A 72 4.31 -8.40 -12.87
C ILE A 72 5.62 -8.09 -12.14
N ASN A 73 5.52 -7.79 -10.83
CA ASN A 73 6.66 -7.41 -10.01
C ASN A 73 6.65 -8.18 -8.68
N PRO A 74 7.13 -9.44 -8.67
CA PRO A 74 7.09 -10.26 -7.45
C PRO A 74 8.04 -9.79 -6.36
N HIS A 75 8.93 -8.85 -6.64
CA HIS A 75 9.88 -8.32 -5.66
C HIS A 75 9.34 -7.09 -4.92
N ASP A 76 8.13 -6.64 -5.22
CA ASP A 76 7.54 -5.48 -4.59
C ASP A 76 6.99 -5.84 -3.20
N LYS A 77 7.76 -5.52 -2.16
CA LYS A 77 7.42 -5.86 -0.77
C LYS A 77 6.16 -5.14 -0.28
N VAL A 78 5.94 -3.91 -0.74
CA VAL A 78 4.74 -3.15 -0.34
C VAL A 78 3.47 -3.84 -0.83
N THR A 79 3.49 -4.28 -2.09
CA THR A 79 2.36 -5.04 -2.65
C THR A 79 2.10 -6.31 -1.84
N GLU A 80 3.16 -7.02 -1.46
CA GLU A 80 3.05 -8.24 -0.64
C GLU A 80 2.38 -7.96 0.71
N ILE A 81 2.74 -6.83 1.35
CA ILE A 81 2.15 -6.43 2.61
C ILE A 81 0.64 -6.20 2.44
N TYR A 82 0.23 -5.50 1.38
CA TYR A 82 -1.19 -5.25 1.12
C TYR A 82 -1.97 -6.53 0.82
N ILE A 83 -1.35 -7.46 0.08
CA ILE A 83 -1.97 -8.77 -0.18
C ILE A 83 -2.28 -9.46 1.14
N ASN A 84 -1.31 -9.51 2.05
CA ASN A 84 -1.48 -10.16 3.35
C ASN A 84 -2.57 -9.48 4.18
N ARG A 85 -2.61 -8.15 4.18
CA ARG A 85 -3.65 -7.39 4.89
C ARG A 85 -5.04 -7.69 4.35
N CYS A 86 -5.21 -7.66 3.04
CA CYS A 86 -6.49 -7.94 2.40
C CYS A 86 -6.96 -9.36 2.73
N GLN A 87 -6.06 -10.34 2.66
CA GLN A 87 -6.41 -11.73 2.95
C GLN A 87 -6.88 -11.90 4.39
N LYS A 88 -6.21 -11.27 5.36
CA LYS A 88 -6.61 -11.33 6.76
C LYS A 88 -7.98 -10.70 6.99
N ILE A 89 -8.22 -9.55 6.38
CA ILE A 89 -9.50 -8.85 6.53
C ILE A 89 -10.63 -9.66 5.91
N ILE A 90 -10.44 -10.21 4.73
CA ILE A 90 -11.43 -11.02 4.03
C ILE A 90 -11.80 -12.27 4.84
N LYS A 91 -10.81 -12.84 5.55
CA LYS A 91 -11.07 -14.00 6.42
C LYS A 91 -11.80 -13.65 7.71
N GLY A 92 -12.14 -12.39 7.93
CA GLY A 92 -12.90 -11.97 9.10
C GLY A 92 -12.04 -11.65 10.32
N GLY A 93 -10.78 -11.31 10.13
CA GLY A 93 -9.86 -11.01 11.23
C GLY A 93 -10.09 -9.70 11.94
N MET A 94 -10.94 -8.80 11.41
CA MET A 94 -11.22 -7.51 12.01
C MET A 94 -12.63 -7.04 11.66
N PRO A 95 -13.37 -6.50 12.64
CA PRO A 95 -14.67 -5.88 12.36
C PRO A 95 -14.51 -4.68 11.42
N LEU A 96 -15.23 -4.69 10.30
CA LEU A 96 -15.08 -3.66 9.26
C LEU A 96 -15.52 -2.27 9.71
N ASP A 97 -16.50 -2.20 10.62
CA ASP A 97 -17.00 -0.92 11.15
C ASP A 97 -15.96 -0.22 12.04
N LEU A 98 -14.99 -0.97 12.59
CA LEU A 98 -13.92 -0.42 13.41
C LEU A 98 -12.63 -0.16 12.62
N TRP A 99 -12.60 -0.57 11.36
CA TRP A 99 -11.39 -0.45 10.55
C TRP A 99 -11.26 0.97 9.99
N ASP A 100 -10.13 1.63 10.23
CA ASP A 100 -9.86 2.98 9.76
C ASP A 100 -8.68 3.07 8.78
N GLY A 101 -8.06 1.94 8.45
CA GLY A 101 -6.93 1.90 7.51
C GLY A 101 -5.60 2.37 8.07
N ILE A 102 -5.55 2.71 9.35
CA ILE A 102 -4.35 3.23 9.98
C ILE A 102 -3.52 2.09 10.57
N ASN A 103 -2.24 2.03 10.19
CA ASN A 103 -1.30 1.08 10.77
C ASN A 103 -0.64 1.72 12.00
N ARG A 104 -0.85 1.13 13.18
CA ARG A 104 -0.34 1.67 14.43
C ARG A 104 0.96 1.00 14.81
N LEU A 105 2.05 1.77 14.74
CA LEU A 105 3.41 1.24 14.90
C LEU A 105 3.77 0.89 16.35
N ASP A 106 3.03 1.43 17.33
CA ASP A 106 3.27 1.17 18.74
C ASP A 106 2.45 0.00 19.29
N GLN A 107 1.69 -0.68 18.45
CA GLN A 107 0.88 -1.84 18.82
C GLN A 107 1.57 -3.12 18.35
N LYS A 108 1.56 -4.10 19.19
CA LYS A 108 2.13 -5.42 18.90
C LYS A 108 1.04 -6.41 18.52
#